data_ce38699f206fb990463e2fc6a76c99a6
#
_entry.id   ce38699f206fb990463e2fc6a76c99a6
#
_cell.length_a   1.000
_cell.length_b   1.000
_cell.length_c   1.000
_cell.angle_alpha   90.00
_cell.angle_beta   90.00
_cell.angle_gamma   90.00
#
_symmetry.space_group_name_H-M   'P 1'
#
loop_
_entity.id
_entity.type
_entity.pdbx_description
1 polymer ?
#
loop_
_entity_poly.entity_id
_entity_poly.type
_entity_poly.pdbx_seq_one_letter_code
_entity_poly.pdbx_strand_id
1 'polypeptide(L)'
;MQEIIDNTEQRSGKISKVLVFDIETQRGFNEISTISEMGIAVAVSCDCKSCEYKYYTEENAQELVEDIFNADVVVGYNCISFDYTVLKGYTDRNFSSVRTVDMMRIVQGSLGFRPKLDNLLEATFGEKKTADGLQSLRWWKQGKVDLIKEYCYHDVRLTTALYEFGRDNGFVWARNKSGLKVQVQVKW
;
A
#
# COMPACT_ATOMS: atom_id res chain seq x y z
N MET A 1 21.81 -32.44 -18.96
CA MET A 1 20.42 -32.47 -18.48
C MET A 1 20.33 -32.33 -16.95
N GLN A 2 21.46 -32.37 -16.23
CA GLN A 2 21.55 -32.23 -14.78
C GLN A 2 21.69 -30.75 -14.33
N GLU A 3 22.23 -29.86 -15.19
CA GLU A 3 22.45 -28.43 -14.84
C GLU A 3 21.23 -27.52 -14.95
N ILE A 4 20.10 -27.98 -15.50
CA ILE A 4 18.87 -27.19 -15.64
C ILE A 4 17.94 -27.38 -14.42
N ILE A 5 18.15 -28.46 -13.65
CA ILE A 5 17.30 -28.77 -12.48
C ILE A 5 17.78 -28.02 -11.24
N ASP A 6 19.05 -27.68 -11.11
CA ASP A 6 19.62 -27.00 -9.95
C ASP A 6 19.25 -25.48 -9.84
N ASN A 7 18.78 -24.86 -10.94
CA ASN A 7 18.45 -23.44 -10.93
C ASN A 7 17.00 -23.12 -10.52
N THR A 8 16.17 -24.14 -10.31
CA THR A 8 14.74 -23.94 -9.93
C THR A 8 14.51 -24.07 -8.43
N GLU A 9 15.42 -24.75 -7.70
CA GLU A 9 15.29 -24.94 -6.25
C GLU A 9 15.92 -23.82 -5.40
N GLN A 10 16.76 -22.94 -5.98
CA GLN A 10 17.40 -21.86 -5.23
C GLN A 10 16.55 -20.59 -5.02
N ARG A 11 15.28 -20.56 -5.45
CA ARG A 11 14.37 -19.43 -5.24
C ARG A 11 13.22 -19.65 -4.23
N SER A 12 13.23 -20.74 -3.48
CA SER A 12 12.34 -20.88 -2.31
C SER A 12 12.95 -20.25 -1.06
N GLY A 13 13.57 -19.08 -1.18
CA GLY A 13 13.97 -18.28 -0.03
C GLY A 13 12.72 -17.95 0.77
N LYS A 14 12.70 -18.35 2.05
CA LYS A 14 11.63 -18.00 3.00
C LYS A 14 11.47 -16.48 2.97
N ILE A 15 10.32 -15.96 2.52
CA ILE A 15 10.01 -14.53 2.57
C ILE A 15 10.27 -14.06 4.00
N SER A 16 11.21 -13.14 4.18
CA SER A 16 11.67 -12.69 5.49
C SER A 16 11.19 -11.28 5.81
N LYS A 17 11.02 -10.42 4.80
CA LYS A 17 10.59 -9.03 4.96
C LYS A 17 9.40 -8.72 4.06
N VAL A 18 8.22 -8.55 4.66
CA VAL A 18 7.00 -8.04 3.97
C VAL A 18 6.76 -6.63 4.48
N LEU A 19 6.86 -5.67 3.57
CA LEU A 19 6.70 -4.24 3.87
C LEU A 19 5.34 -3.76 3.39
N VAL A 20 4.47 -3.35 4.30
CA VAL A 20 3.23 -2.63 3.99
C VAL A 20 3.51 -1.14 4.08
N PHE A 21 3.02 -0.33 3.13
CA PHE A 21 3.22 1.11 3.17
C PHE A 21 2.07 1.88 2.55
N ASP A 22 2.00 3.17 2.88
CA ASP A 22 1.06 4.15 2.32
C ASP A 22 1.69 5.54 2.35
N ILE A 23 1.27 6.43 1.44
CA ILE A 23 1.79 7.79 1.27
C ILE A 23 0.65 8.80 1.29
N GLU A 24 0.77 9.82 2.13
CA GLU A 24 -0.02 11.03 2.10
C GLU A 24 0.75 12.16 1.40
N THR A 25 0.08 12.91 0.52
CA THR A 25 0.73 13.88 -0.35
C THR A 25 0.54 15.32 0.11
N GLN A 26 1.44 16.20 -0.32
CA GLN A 26 1.38 17.66 -0.05
C GLN A 26 0.38 18.37 -0.95
N ARG A 27 0.22 17.89 -2.21
CA ARG A 27 -0.60 18.50 -3.26
C ARG A 27 -1.65 17.53 -3.76
N GLY A 28 -2.80 18.07 -4.16
CA GLY A 28 -3.86 17.31 -4.81
C GLY A 28 -3.74 17.32 -6.33
N PHE A 29 -4.58 16.54 -7.00
CA PHE A 29 -4.60 16.40 -8.48
C PHE A 29 -4.82 17.71 -9.23
N ASN A 30 -5.46 18.69 -8.62
CA ASN A 30 -5.71 20.01 -9.22
C ASN A 30 -4.55 21.01 -9.08
N GLU A 31 -3.46 20.61 -8.41
CA GLU A 31 -2.30 21.45 -8.11
C GLU A 31 -1.02 21.00 -8.82
N ILE A 32 -1.13 19.97 -9.68
CA ILE A 32 0.01 19.31 -10.33
C ILE A 32 -0.28 18.98 -11.79
N SER A 33 0.78 18.80 -12.58
CA SER A 33 0.69 18.26 -13.93
C SER A 33 0.88 16.75 -13.97
N THR A 34 1.73 16.22 -13.10
CA THR A 34 2.00 14.79 -12.98
C THR A 34 1.99 14.36 -11.51
N ILE A 35 1.60 13.10 -11.25
CA ILE A 35 1.52 12.55 -9.88
C ILE A 35 2.88 12.62 -9.14
N SER A 36 4.00 12.54 -9.87
CA SER A 36 5.34 12.66 -9.29
C SER A 36 5.65 14.04 -8.68
N GLU A 37 4.83 15.07 -8.99
CA GLU A 37 4.97 16.41 -8.42
C GLU A 37 4.19 16.60 -7.11
N MET A 38 3.44 15.59 -6.66
CA MET A 38 2.57 15.74 -5.48
C MET A 38 3.34 16.02 -4.18
N GLY A 39 4.60 15.58 -4.08
CA GLY A 39 5.38 15.68 -2.85
C GLY A 39 4.85 14.76 -1.74
N ILE A 40 5.73 14.32 -0.85
CA ILE A 40 5.38 13.49 0.31
C ILE A 40 5.12 14.39 1.51
N ALA A 41 3.89 14.40 2.03
CA ALA A 41 3.58 15.02 3.32
C ALA A 41 4.05 14.11 4.46
N VAL A 42 3.62 12.87 4.44
CA VAL A 42 4.01 11.79 5.35
C VAL A 42 3.89 10.47 4.60
N ALA A 43 4.81 9.56 4.82
CA ALA A 43 4.61 8.16 4.50
C ALA A 43 4.87 7.30 5.74
N VAL A 44 4.21 6.15 5.80
CA VAL A 44 4.40 5.18 6.87
C VAL A 44 4.62 3.81 6.25
N SER A 45 5.53 3.04 6.83
CA SER A 45 5.67 1.62 6.51
C SER A 45 5.57 0.76 7.76
N CYS A 46 5.18 -0.51 7.56
CA CYS A 46 5.14 -1.55 8.59
C CYS A 46 5.83 -2.80 8.06
N ASP A 47 6.79 -3.31 8.79
CA ASP A 47 7.30 -4.67 8.57
C ASP A 47 6.37 -5.67 9.26
N CYS A 48 5.69 -6.52 8.48
CA CYS A 48 4.71 -7.49 9.02
C CYS A 48 5.33 -8.50 10.00
N LYS A 49 6.64 -8.72 9.95
CA LYS A 49 7.30 -9.70 10.81
C LYS A 49 7.66 -9.14 12.18
N SER A 50 8.26 -7.94 12.21
CA SER A 50 8.64 -7.28 13.47
C SER A 50 7.51 -6.45 14.06
N CYS A 51 6.47 -6.15 13.29
CA CYS A 51 5.41 -5.20 13.62
C CYS A 51 5.96 -3.79 13.92
N GLU A 52 7.11 -3.45 13.35
CA GLU A 52 7.73 -2.14 13.50
C GLU A 52 7.21 -1.18 12.45
N TYR A 53 6.84 0.03 12.89
CA TYR A 53 6.42 1.12 12.04
C TYR A 53 7.54 2.13 11.87
N LYS A 54 7.76 2.59 10.61
CA LYS A 54 8.71 3.63 10.28
C LYS A 54 7.99 4.78 9.58
N TYR A 55 8.36 6.01 9.91
CA TYR A 55 7.75 7.23 9.39
C TYR A 55 8.74 7.96 8.51
N TYR A 56 8.23 8.50 7.41
CA TYR A 56 9.02 9.25 6.44
C TYR A 56 8.33 10.57 6.11
N THR A 57 9.17 11.54 5.77
CA THR A 57 8.77 12.83 5.21
C THR A 57 9.47 13.01 3.86
N GLU A 58 9.26 14.14 3.22
CA GLU A 58 9.97 14.47 1.98
C GLU A 58 11.50 14.45 2.16
N GLU A 59 12.00 14.87 3.32
CA GLU A 59 13.44 14.96 3.63
C GLU A 59 14.14 13.60 3.62
N ASN A 60 13.45 12.53 4.01
CA ASN A 60 14.00 11.18 4.05
C ASN A 60 13.27 10.19 3.13
N ALA A 61 12.65 10.69 2.06
CA ALA A 61 11.95 9.87 1.06
C ALA A 61 12.84 8.78 0.44
N GLN A 62 14.15 9.03 0.31
CA GLN A 62 15.12 8.03 -0.17
C GLN A 62 15.20 6.80 0.73
N GLU A 63 15.03 6.95 2.04
CA GLU A 63 15.00 5.81 2.96
C GLU A 63 13.79 4.92 2.70
N LEU A 64 12.61 5.49 2.40
CA LEU A 64 11.44 4.71 2.00
C LEU A 64 11.70 3.95 0.70
N VAL A 65 12.32 4.60 -0.29
CA VAL A 65 12.72 3.94 -1.55
C VAL A 65 13.62 2.75 -1.26
N GLU A 66 14.66 2.92 -0.43
CA GLU A 66 15.57 1.83 -0.06
C GLU A 66 14.84 0.71 0.69
N ASP A 67 13.97 1.03 1.64
CA ASP A 67 13.19 0.03 2.38
C ASP A 67 12.28 -0.78 1.45
N ILE A 68 11.65 -0.15 0.44
CA ILE A 68 10.85 -0.80 -0.60
C ILE A 68 11.69 -1.77 -1.44
N PHE A 69 12.87 -1.35 -1.90
CA PHE A 69 13.72 -2.19 -2.74
C PHE A 69 14.44 -3.29 -1.95
N ASN A 70 14.56 -3.17 -0.64
CA ASN A 70 15.13 -4.17 0.26
C ASN A 70 14.09 -5.14 0.83
N ALA A 71 12.80 -4.97 0.53
CA ALA A 71 11.74 -5.88 0.93
C ALA A 71 11.65 -7.08 -0.04
N ASP A 72 11.34 -8.27 0.49
CA ASP A 72 11.05 -9.45 -0.33
C ASP A 72 9.69 -9.32 -1.04
N VAL A 73 8.74 -8.68 -0.35
CA VAL A 73 7.39 -8.35 -0.86
C VAL A 73 6.97 -7.01 -0.33
N VAL A 74 6.48 -6.16 -1.21
CA VAL A 74 5.85 -4.89 -0.84
C VAL A 74 4.33 -5.01 -1.00
N VAL A 75 3.59 -4.50 -0.03
CA VAL A 75 2.13 -4.53 0.00
C VAL A 75 1.59 -3.11 0.09
N GLY A 76 0.54 -2.83 -0.66
CA GLY A 76 -0.18 -1.55 -0.57
C GLY A 76 -1.56 -1.63 -1.21
N TYR A 77 -2.28 -0.53 -1.15
CA TYR A 77 -3.60 -0.39 -1.75
C TYR A 77 -3.60 0.65 -2.85
N ASN A 78 -3.65 0.24 -4.12
CA ASN A 78 -3.45 1.08 -5.31
C ASN A 78 -2.02 1.65 -5.45
N CYS A 79 -1.06 1.07 -4.76
CA CYS A 79 0.29 1.60 -4.63
C CYS A 79 1.08 1.60 -5.95
N ILE A 80 0.83 0.65 -6.85
CA ILE A 80 1.51 0.61 -8.16
C ILE A 80 1.14 1.81 -9.03
N SER A 81 -0.13 2.24 -8.99
CA SER A 81 -0.60 3.34 -9.84
C SER A 81 -0.44 4.71 -9.18
N PHE A 82 -0.37 4.79 -7.88
CA PHE A 82 -0.32 6.04 -7.13
C PHE A 82 1.01 6.22 -6.40
N ASP A 83 1.24 5.50 -5.33
CA ASP A 83 2.39 5.71 -4.44
C ASP A 83 3.74 5.58 -5.17
N TYR A 84 3.90 4.55 -6.01
CA TYR A 84 5.11 4.42 -6.81
C TYR A 84 5.27 5.57 -7.83
N THR A 85 4.16 6.16 -8.28
CA THR A 85 4.23 7.32 -9.18
C THR A 85 4.61 8.57 -8.40
N VAL A 86 4.15 8.75 -7.17
CA VAL A 86 4.65 9.81 -6.27
C VAL A 86 6.15 9.63 -6.02
N LEU A 87 6.60 8.42 -5.71
CA LEU A 87 8.01 8.12 -5.45
C LEU A 87 8.94 8.34 -6.64
N LYS A 88 8.44 8.32 -7.88
CA LYS A 88 9.21 8.72 -9.07
C LYS A 88 9.66 10.18 -9.04
N GLY A 89 9.09 11.03 -8.21
CA GLY A 89 9.60 12.37 -7.94
C GLY A 89 10.93 12.39 -7.17
N TYR A 90 11.32 11.24 -6.58
CA TYR A 90 12.48 11.11 -5.70
C TYR A 90 13.53 10.13 -6.22
N THR A 91 13.22 9.29 -7.22
CA THR A 91 14.15 8.27 -7.73
C THR A 91 13.82 7.88 -9.17
N ASP A 92 14.88 7.56 -9.93
CA ASP A 92 14.79 6.99 -11.28
C ASP A 92 14.70 5.45 -11.27
N ARG A 93 14.72 4.82 -10.10
CA ARG A 93 14.66 3.36 -9.97
C ARG A 93 13.33 2.82 -10.50
N ASN A 94 13.39 1.65 -11.14
CA ASN A 94 12.22 1.03 -11.75
C ASN A 94 11.50 0.10 -10.78
N PHE A 95 10.35 0.55 -10.26
CA PHE A 95 9.52 -0.22 -9.34
C PHE A 95 8.92 -1.50 -9.95
N SER A 96 8.99 -1.71 -11.28
CA SER A 96 8.52 -2.97 -11.88
C SER A 96 9.36 -4.19 -11.46
N SER A 97 10.57 -3.98 -10.93
CA SER A 97 11.41 -5.03 -10.36
C SER A 97 11.02 -5.43 -8.93
N VAL A 98 10.19 -4.62 -8.27
CA VAL A 98 9.72 -4.88 -6.90
C VAL A 98 8.57 -5.86 -6.92
N ARG A 99 8.69 -6.96 -6.17
CA ARG A 99 7.57 -7.89 -6.00
C ARG A 99 6.49 -7.23 -5.16
N THR A 100 5.39 -6.82 -5.81
CA THR A 100 4.35 -6.00 -5.18
C THR A 100 3.00 -6.71 -5.17
N VAL A 101 2.36 -6.69 -4.02
CA VAL A 101 0.95 -7.03 -3.81
C VAL A 101 0.15 -5.74 -3.76
N ASP A 102 -0.43 -5.33 -4.88
CA ASP A 102 -1.40 -4.23 -4.91
C ASP A 102 -2.81 -4.82 -4.71
N MET A 103 -3.29 -4.77 -3.46
CA MET A 103 -4.54 -5.42 -3.08
C MET A 103 -5.75 -4.87 -3.85
N MET A 104 -5.77 -3.56 -4.19
CA MET A 104 -6.84 -2.97 -4.98
C MET A 104 -6.93 -3.62 -6.37
N ARG A 105 -5.80 -3.84 -7.05
CA ARG A 105 -5.77 -4.46 -8.38
C ARG A 105 -6.27 -5.89 -8.36
N ILE A 106 -5.90 -6.66 -7.33
CA ILE A 106 -6.33 -8.06 -7.18
C ILE A 106 -7.85 -8.11 -6.99
N VAL A 107 -8.39 -7.32 -6.05
CA VAL A 107 -9.83 -7.29 -5.77
C VAL A 107 -10.64 -6.71 -6.94
N GLN A 108 -10.11 -5.71 -7.65
CA GLN A 108 -10.73 -5.15 -8.86
C GLN A 108 -10.96 -6.22 -9.92
N GLY A 109 -10.01 -7.14 -10.11
CA GLY A 109 -10.14 -8.24 -11.08
C GLY A 109 -11.37 -9.11 -10.83
N SER A 110 -11.73 -9.33 -9.57
CA SER A 110 -12.90 -10.12 -9.18
C SER A 110 -14.21 -9.32 -9.17
N LEU A 111 -14.16 -8.05 -8.76
CA LEU A 111 -15.37 -7.21 -8.62
C LEU A 111 -15.78 -6.50 -9.92
N GLY A 112 -14.85 -6.36 -10.89
CA GLY A 112 -15.06 -5.61 -12.14
C GLY A 112 -15.17 -4.08 -11.96
N PHE A 113 -14.75 -3.54 -10.79
CA PHE A 113 -14.61 -2.11 -10.52
C PHE A 113 -13.54 -1.88 -9.45
N ARG A 114 -13.08 -0.63 -9.31
CA ARG A 114 -12.06 -0.24 -8.32
C ARG A 114 -12.74 0.07 -6.97
N PRO A 115 -12.72 -0.82 -5.98
CA PRO A 115 -13.29 -0.53 -4.67
C PRO A 115 -12.36 0.44 -3.91
N LYS A 116 -12.92 1.26 -3.02
CA LYS A 116 -12.13 1.97 -2.01
C LYS A 116 -11.68 1.00 -0.93
N LEU A 117 -10.57 1.29 -0.25
CA LEU A 117 -10.09 0.49 0.88
C LEU A 117 -11.18 0.34 1.96
N ASP A 118 -11.93 1.42 2.26
CA ASP A 118 -13.07 1.38 3.19
C ASP A 118 -14.12 0.34 2.87
N ASN A 119 -14.35 0.07 1.58
CA ASN A 119 -15.31 -0.96 1.17
C ASN A 119 -14.91 -2.33 1.71
N LEU A 120 -13.63 -2.67 1.64
CA LEU A 120 -13.11 -3.94 2.11
C LEU A 120 -13.01 -3.97 3.65
N LEU A 121 -12.54 -2.89 4.26
CA LEU A 121 -12.41 -2.78 5.71
C LEU A 121 -13.76 -2.89 6.41
N GLU A 122 -14.76 -2.16 5.94
CA GLU A 122 -16.12 -2.24 6.48
C GLU A 122 -16.73 -3.62 6.27
N ALA A 123 -16.56 -4.21 5.08
CA ALA A 123 -17.10 -5.52 4.78
C ALA A 123 -16.39 -6.65 5.55
N THR A 124 -15.07 -6.54 5.78
CA THR A 124 -14.27 -7.60 6.43
C THR A 124 -14.31 -7.47 7.95
N PHE A 125 -14.10 -6.25 8.48
CA PHE A 125 -13.90 -6.00 9.91
C PHE A 125 -15.03 -5.21 10.58
N GLY A 126 -15.91 -4.56 9.80
CA GLY A 126 -16.89 -3.60 10.32
C GLY A 126 -16.27 -2.23 10.62
N GLU A 127 -15.01 -2.02 10.28
CA GLU A 127 -14.27 -0.78 10.54
C GLU A 127 -14.35 0.17 9.33
N LYS A 128 -14.32 1.48 9.60
CA LYS A 128 -14.22 2.54 8.58
C LYS A 128 -13.00 3.40 8.87
N LYS A 129 -12.44 3.99 7.82
CA LYS A 129 -11.43 5.04 7.97
C LYS A 129 -11.99 6.24 8.72
N THR A 130 -11.14 6.92 9.46
CA THR A 130 -11.50 8.11 10.23
C THR A 130 -11.57 9.38 9.40
N ALA A 131 -10.94 9.41 8.23
CA ALA A 131 -10.88 10.53 7.31
C ALA A 131 -10.68 10.06 5.86
N ASP A 132 -10.62 10.98 4.91
CA ASP A 132 -10.26 10.74 3.52
C ASP A 132 -8.98 11.52 3.13
N GLY A 133 -8.38 11.19 1.98
CA GLY A 133 -7.16 11.84 1.50
C GLY A 133 -7.32 13.35 1.27
N LEU A 134 -8.54 13.88 1.06
CA LEU A 134 -8.78 15.31 0.96
C LEU A 134 -8.60 16.00 2.31
N GLN A 135 -8.88 15.29 3.41
CA GLN A 135 -8.66 15.80 4.76
C GLN A 135 -7.17 15.89 5.08
N SER A 136 -6.36 14.92 4.64
CA SER A 136 -4.91 14.94 4.77
C SER A 136 -4.31 16.19 4.08
N LEU A 137 -4.75 16.51 2.85
CA LEU A 137 -4.32 17.74 2.14
C LEU A 137 -4.68 19.02 2.88
N ARG A 138 -5.86 19.08 3.55
CA ARG A 138 -6.24 20.23 4.38
C ARG A 138 -5.34 20.37 5.60
N TRP A 139 -5.01 19.26 6.25
CA TRP A 139 -4.09 19.25 7.38
C TRP A 139 -2.69 19.69 6.98
N TRP A 140 -2.20 19.25 5.81
CA TRP A 140 -0.93 19.70 5.28
C TRP A 140 -0.88 21.23 5.14
N LYS A 141 -1.89 21.83 4.49
CA LYS A 141 -2.01 23.27 4.31
C LYS A 141 -2.12 24.04 5.64
N GLN A 142 -2.55 23.38 6.71
CA GLN A 142 -2.65 23.94 8.08
C GLN A 142 -1.41 23.66 8.94
N GLY A 143 -0.39 22.98 8.41
CA GLY A 143 0.80 22.57 9.16
C GLY A 143 0.54 21.50 10.23
N LYS A 144 -0.57 20.77 10.15
CA LYS A 144 -0.99 19.75 11.13
C LYS A 144 -0.39 18.38 10.78
N VAL A 145 0.94 18.30 10.70
CA VAL A 145 1.67 17.09 10.26
C VAL A 145 1.40 15.89 11.17
N ASP A 146 1.25 16.10 12.47
CA ASP A 146 1.00 15.01 13.41
C ASP A 146 -0.35 14.31 13.16
N LEU A 147 -1.39 15.05 12.72
CA LEU A 147 -2.66 14.45 12.32
C LEU A 147 -2.51 13.60 11.04
N ILE A 148 -1.63 14.02 10.12
CA ILE A 148 -1.35 13.25 8.90
C ILE A 148 -0.59 11.97 9.27
N LYS A 149 0.38 12.04 10.19
CA LYS A 149 1.11 10.86 10.70
C LYS A 149 0.15 9.84 11.32
N GLU A 150 -0.74 10.29 12.18
CA GLU A 150 -1.72 9.43 12.83
C GLU A 150 -2.66 8.79 11.79
N TYR A 151 -3.14 9.57 10.83
CA TYR A 151 -4.01 9.08 9.76
C TYR A 151 -3.30 8.05 8.87
N CYS A 152 -2.11 8.35 8.36
CA CYS A 152 -1.31 7.44 7.52
C CYS A 152 -0.94 6.15 8.30
N TYR A 153 -0.58 6.26 9.58
CA TYR A 153 -0.37 5.10 10.46
C TYR A 153 -1.61 4.20 10.53
N HIS A 154 -2.79 4.80 10.73
CA HIS A 154 -4.04 4.04 10.76
C HIS A 154 -4.30 3.31 9.44
N ASP A 155 -4.05 3.97 8.30
CA ASP A 155 -4.22 3.38 6.98
C ASP A 155 -3.28 2.19 6.77
N VAL A 156 -2.00 2.31 7.14
CA VAL A 156 -1.03 1.22 7.08
C VAL A 156 -1.43 0.07 8.02
N ARG A 157 -1.85 0.36 9.25
CA ARG A 157 -2.32 -0.65 10.21
C ARG A 157 -3.49 -1.46 9.67
N LEU A 158 -4.50 -0.78 9.11
CA LEU A 158 -5.68 -1.43 8.54
C LEU A 158 -5.36 -2.19 7.25
N THR A 159 -4.47 -1.65 6.42
CA THR A 159 -3.97 -2.30 5.21
C THR A 159 -3.21 -3.57 5.56
N THR A 160 -2.37 -3.54 6.60
CA THR A 160 -1.64 -4.70 7.14
C THR A 160 -2.62 -5.78 7.62
N ALA A 161 -3.62 -5.39 8.44
CA ALA A 161 -4.62 -6.33 8.93
C ALA A 161 -5.43 -7.00 7.78
N LEU A 162 -5.78 -6.23 6.74
CA LEU A 162 -6.48 -6.75 5.57
C LEU A 162 -5.62 -7.72 4.76
N TYR A 163 -4.33 -7.39 4.59
CA TYR A 163 -3.37 -8.27 3.93
C TYR A 163 -3.24 -9.60 4.68
N GLU A 164 -3.00 -9.54 6.00
CA GLU A 164 -2.87 -10.74 6.83
C GLU A 164 -4.14 -11.59 6.83
N PHE A 165 -5.29 -10.96 6.97
CA PHE A 165 -6.57 -11.67 6.89
C PHE A 165 -6.72 -12.41 5.55
N GLY A 166 -6.44 -11.75 4.43
CA GLY A 166 -6.54 -12.38 3.10
C GLY A 166 -5.50 -13.47 2.88
N ARG A 167 -4.26 -13.28 3.37
CA ARG A 167 -3.21 -14.30 3.34
C ARG A 167 -3.63 -15.58 4.09
N ASP A 168 -4.17 -15.40 5.29
CA ASP A 168 -4.45 -16.53 6.20
C ASP A 168 -5.75 -17.24 5.84
N ASN A 169 -6.72 -16.54 5.25
CA ASN A 169 -8.04 -17.09 4.93
C ASN A 169 -8.23 -17.39 3.43
N GLY A 170 -7.41 -16.85 2.54
CA GLY A 170 -7.53 -16.98 1.09
C GLY A 170 -8.65 -16.12 0.47
N PHE A 171 -9.30 -15.27 1.25
CA PHE A 171 -10.34 -14.36 0.80
C PHE A 171 -10.44 -13.10 1.67
N VAL A 172 -11.10 -12.08 1.12
CA VAL A 172 -11.58 -10.90 1.87
C VAL A 172 -13.06 -10.67 1.57
N TRP A 173 -13.72 -9.89 2.41
CA TRP A 173 -15.09 -9.44 2.13
C TRP A 173 -15.07 -8.07 1.46
N ALA A 174 -15.99 -7.88 0.52
CA ALA A 174 -16.23 -6.60 -0.14
C ALA A 174 -17.72 -6.37 -0.34
N ARG A 175 -18.11 -5.12 -0.61
CA ARG A 175 -19.46 -4.81 -1.13
C ARG A 175 -19.39 -4.65 -2.64
N ASN A 176 -20.23 -5.37 -3.36
CA ASN A 176 -20.35 -5.23 -4.82
C ASN A 176 -21.08 -3.92 -5.19
N LYS A 177 -21.27 -3.66 -6.51
CA LYS A 177 -21.95 -2.45 -7.01
C LYS A 177 -23.39 -2.28 -6.48
N SER A 178 -24.05 -3.37 -6.11
CA SER A 178 -25.39 -3.36 -5.52
C SER A 178 -25.38 -3.21 -4.00
N GLY A 179 -24.20 -3.03 -3.37
CA GLY A 179 -24.04 -2.90 -1.92
C GLY A 179 -24.06 -4.25 -1.16
N LEU A 180 -24.24 -5.37 -1.83
CA LEU A 180 -24.27 -6.69 -1.21
C LEU A 180 -22.86 -7.09 -0.78
N LYS A 181 -22.72 -7.65 0.43
CA LYS A 181 -21.49 -8.24 0.94
C LYS A 181 -21.20 -9.54 0.19
N VAL A 182 -20.03 -9.61 -0.43
CA VAL A 182 -19.57 -10.75 -1.23
C VAL A 182 -18.17 -11.16 -0.80
N GLN A 183 -17.88 -12.45 -0.90
CA GLN A 183 -16.55 -12.99 -0.67
C GLN A 183 -15.71 -12.86 -1.95
N VAL A 184 -14.51 -12.33 -1.83
CA VAL A 184 -13.56 -12.17 -2.93
C VAL A 184 -12.34 -13.04 -2.63
N GLN A 185 -12.12 -14.07 -3.47
CA GLN A 185 -10.95 -14.92 -3.35
C GLN A 185 -9.69 -14.12 -3.69
N VAL A 186 -8.66 -14.25 -2.86
CA VAL A 186 -7.38 -13.58 -3.04
C VAL A 186 -6.21 -14.55 -2.89
N LYS A 187 -5.14 -14.26 -3.60
CA LYS A 187 -3.83 -14.90 -3.45
C LYS A 187 -2.79 -13.79 -3.44
N TRP A 188 -2.31 -13.46 -2.29
CA TRP A 188 -1.20 -12.51 -2.12
C TRP A 188 -0.19 -12.97 -1.08
#